data_b33a390978120719ab9910d8c1487150
#
_entry.id   b33a390978120719ab9910d8c1487150
#
_cell.length_a   1.000
_cell.length_b   1.000
_cell.length_c   1.000
_cell.angle_alpha   90.00
_cell.angle_beta   90.00
_cell.angle_gamma   90.00
#
_symmetry.space_group_name_H-M   'P 1'
#
loop_
_entity.id
_entity.type
_entity.pdbx_description
1 polymer ?
#
loop_
_entity_poly.entity_id
_entity_poly.type
_entity_poly.pdbx_seq_one_letter_code
_entity_poly.pdbx_strand_id
1 'polypeptide(L)'
;LWAVRSRGIDPATGQEIFVKKDGTLTYTFDYKDEVEVGDSRPTLEGVWGNTFYYKGWSASLQLRYSFGADVFNSTLFNKVENISSRSITTNQDRRALYNRWKKPGDKAKFKSISLTESTPMSSRFVMKENYLSIESVRLGYQFDSKWLKKALRISSLNINMYMNSIARFSTLEDERGLYYPFARSI
;
A
#
# COMPACT_ATOMS: atom_id res chain seq x y z
N LEU A 1 -8.87 11.72 7.79
CA LEU A 1 -8.92 10.53 8.62
C LEU A 1 -9.06 10.92 10.08
N TRP A 2 -9.99 10.28 10.79
CA TRP A 2 -10.25 10.51 12.21
C TRP A 2 -9.90 9.26 13.00
N ALA A 3 -9.19 9.41 14.10
CA ALA A 3 -8.84 8.34 15.02
C ALA A 3 -8.42 8.91 16.38
N VAL A 4 -8.43 8.05 17.39
CA VAL A 4 -7.81 8.40 18.68
C VAL A 4 -6.30 8.37 18.52
N ARG A 5 -5.63 9.42 19.00
CA ARG A 5 -4.15 9.46 18.95
C ARG A 5 -3.56 8.39 19.84
N SER A 6 -2.54 7.72 19.35
CA SER A 6 -1.77 6.72 20.09
C SER A 6 -0.32 7.14 20.23
N ARG A 7 0.26 6.91 21.41
CA ARG A 7 1.69 7.05 21.68
C ARG A 7 2.46 5.75 21.44
N GLY A 8 1.75 4.67 21.07
CA GLY A 8 2.35 3.36 20.86
C GLY A 8 2.10 2.40 22.01
N ILE A 9 2.87 1.33 22.05
CA ILE A 9 2.77 0.29 23.07
C ILE A 9 3.67 0.64 24.26
N ASP A 10 3.12 0.58 25.45
CA ASP A 10 3.89 0.76 26.69
C ASP A 10 4.88 -0.40 26.87
N PRO A 11 6.18 -0.10 26.97
CA PRO A 11 7.18 -1.13 27.22
C PRO A 11 7.01 -1.90 28.54
N ALA A 12 6.37 -1.29 29.54
CA ALA A 12 6.20 -1.92 30.84
C ALA A 12 5.05 -2.93 30.87
N THR A 13 3.93 -2.59 30.20
CA THR A 13 2.68 -3.35 30.30
C THR A 13 2.29 -4.06 29.02
N GLY A 14 2.83 -3.64 27.88
CA GLY A 14 2.43 -4.15 26.56
C GLY A 14 1.06 -3.65 26.06
N GLN A 15 0.44 -2.72 26.80
CA GLN A 15 -0.84 -2.09 26.44
C GLN A 15 -0.59 -0.86 25.55
N GLU A 16 -1.58 -0.49 24.75
CA GLU A 16 -1.53 0.74 23.98
C GLU A 16 -1.82 1.95 24.82
N ILE A 17 -1.03 3.01 24.66
CA ILE A 17 -1.21 4.29 25.32
C ILE A 17 -1.95 5.22 24.37
N PHE A 18 -3.15 5.64 24.75
CA PHE A 18 -3.94 6.63 24.03
C PHE A 18 -3.70 8.04 24.56
N VAL A 19 -3.90 9.02 23.69
CA VAL A 19 -3.79 10.44 24.03
C VAL A 19 -5.16 11.06 23.88
N LYS A 20 -5.73 11.54 24.99
CA LYS A 20 -7.01 12.25 24.99
C LYS A 20 -6.92 13.60 24.28
N LYS A 21 -8.07 14.22 24.02
CA LYS A 21 -8.12 15.58 23.42
C LYS A 21 -7.39 16.62 24.24
N ASP A 22 -7.41 16.50 25.56
CA ASP A 22 -6.70 17.40 26.48
C ASP A 22 -5.19 17.14 26.57
N GLY A 23 -4.69 16.09 25.87
CA GLY A 23 -3.29 15.70 25.86
C GLY A 23 -2.90 14.73 26.97
N THR A 24 -3.80 14.35 27.88
CA THR A 24 -3.51 13.36 28.92
C THR A 24 -3.40 11.96 28.37
N LEU A 25 -2.57 11.13 29.01
CA LEU A 25 -2.34 9.74 28.61
C LEU A 25 -3.30 8.80 29.35
N THR A 26 -3.78 7.79 28.65
CA THR A 26 -4.67 6.77 29.19
C THR A 26 -4.46 5.43 28.51
N TYR A 27 -4.78 4.34 29.20
CA TYR A 27 -4.88 2.99 28.59
C TYR A 27 -6.30 2.67 28.12
N THR A 28 -7.28 3.49 28.51
CA THR A 28 -8.67 3.28 28.13
C THR A 28 -8.99 4.02 26.83
N PHE A 29 -9.48 3.29 25.85
CA PHE A 29 -9.93 3.87 24.59
C PHE A 29 -11.31 4.53 24.78
N ASP A 30 -11.46 5.76 24.29
CA ASP A 30 -12.76 6.44 24.18
C ASP A 30 -12.86 7.09 22.80
N TYR A 31 -13.88 6.73 22.03
CA TYR A 31 -14.13 7.30 20.70
C TYR A 31 -14.37 8.82 20.73
N LYS A 32 -14.76 9.39 21.89
CA LYS A 32 -14.92 10.84 22.08
C LYS A 32 -13.59 11.60 21.93
N ASP A 33 -12.47 10.91 22.12
CA ASP A 33 -11.14 11.46 21.97
C ASP A 33 -10.61 11.41 20.53
N GLU A 34 -11.43 11.01 19.55
CA GLU A 34 -11.06 11.06 18.14
C GLU A 34 -10.75 12.50 17.70
N VAL A 35 -9.67 12.62 16.94
CA VAL A 35 -9.20 13.85 16.32
C VAL A 35 -8.79 13.59 14.88
N GLU A 36 -8.61 14.62 14.11
CA GLU A 36 -8.02 14.50 12.78
C GLU A 36 -6.55 14.07 12.91
N VAL A 37 -6.20 12.95 12.27
CA VAL A 37 -4.87 12.33 12.35
C VAL A 37 -4.20 12.21 10.98
N GLY A 38 -4.87 12.59 9.92
CA GLY A 38 -4.33 12.61 8.58
C GLY A 38 -5.36 12.96 7.50
N ASP A 39 -4.88 13.34 6.33
CA ASP A 39 -5.71 13.60 5.14
C ASP A 39 -5.47 12.48 4.10
N SER A 40 -6.55 11.83 3.69
CA SER A 40 -6.50 10.80 2.64
C SER A 40 -6.33 11.37 1.23
N ARG A 41 -6.44 12.70 1.08
CA ARG A 41 -6.22 13.34 -0.20
C ARG A 41 -4.74 13.59 -0.43
N PRO A 42 -4.20 13.18 -1.58
CA PRO A 42 -2.81 13.48 -1.90
C PRO A 42 -2.61 14.97 -2.10
N THR A 43 -1.47 15.46 -1.67
CA THR A 43 -1.04 16.85 -1.93
C THR A 43 -0.72 17.05 -3.40
N LEU A 44 -0.18 16.01 -4.05
CA LEU A 44 0.19 16.01 -5.46
C LEU A 44 -0.12 14.66 -6.08
N GLU A 45 -0.93 14.64 -7.13
CA GLU A 45 -1.19 13.44 -7.92
C GLU A 45 -1.29 13.77 -9.40
N GLY A 46 -0.99 12.78 -10.23
CA GLY A 46 -1.12 12.94 -11.66
C GLY A 46 -0.65 11.74 -12.46
N VAL A 47 -0.81 11.88 -13.76
CA VAL A 47 -0.29 10.92 -14.75
C VAL A 47 0.63 11.67 -15.69
N TRP A 48 1.84 11.14 -15.85
CA TRP A 48 2.77 11.60 -16.87
C TRP A 48 2.82 10.57 -17.99
N GLY A 49 2.50 11.00 -19.22
CA GLY A 49 2.52 10.17 -20.42
C GLY A 49 3.44 10.75 -21.48
N ASN A 50 4.24 9.91 -22.10
CA ASN A 50 5.08 10.31 -23.23
C ASN A 50 5.03 9.26 -24.33
N THR A 51 5.10 9.72 -25.59
CA THR A 51 5.16 8.86 -26.76
C THR A 51 6.22 9.34 -27.71
N PHE A 52 7.08 8.43 -28.11
CA PHE A 52 8.20 8.66 -29.05
C PHE A 52 7.95 7.94 -30.36
N TYR A 53 8.28 8.60 -31.44
CA TYR A 53 8.22 8.03 -32.80
C TYR A 53 9.57 8.19 -33.48
N TYR A 54 10.08 7.10 -34.04
CA TYR A 54 11.34 7.13 -34.77
C TYR A 54 11.40 6.03 -35.83
N LYS A 55 11.50 6.40 -37.11
CA LYS A 55 11.69 5.47 -38.26
C LYS A 55 10.76 4.23 -38.23
N GLY A 56 9.47 4.43 -38.01
CA GLY A 56 8.48 3.36 -37.91
C GLY A 56 8.32 2.75 -36.51
N TRP A 57 9.22 3.03 -35.59
CA TRP A 57 9.05 2.68 -34.18
C TRP A 57 8.17 3.67 -33.44
N SER A 58 7.35 3.16 -32.58
CA SER A 58 6.60 3.94 -31.59
C SER A 58 6.81 3.34 -30.21
N ALA A 59 7.12 4.18 -29.23
CA ALA A 59 7.24 3.76 -27.83
C ALA A 59 6.45 4.73 -26.96
N SER A 60 5.61 4.22 -26.07
CA SER A 60 4.90 5.05 -25.10
C SER A 60 5.06 4.51 -23.70
N LEU A 61 5.13 5.44 -22.73
CA LEU A 61 5.26 5.18 -21.31
C LEU A 61 4.25 6.04 -20.58
N GLN A 62 3.50 5.44 -19.64
CA GLN A 62 2.62 6.15 -18.73
C GLN A 62 3.02 5.84 -17.29
N LEU A 63 3.25 6.90 -16.53
CA LEU A 63 3.55 6.85 -15.10
C LEU A 63 2.43 7.55 -14.33
N ARG A 64 1.99 6.93 -13.25
CA ARG A 64 1.09 7.56 -12.27
C ARG A 64 1.87 7.81 -11.00
N TYR A 65 1.65 8.96 -10.40
CA TYR A 65 2.25 9.31 -9.12
C TYR A 65 1.23 9.91 -8.17
N SER A 66 1.44 9.69 -6.88
CA SER A 66 0.65 10.27 -5.80
C SER A 66 1.52 10.45 -4.57
N PHE A 67 1.49 11.63 -3.99
CA PHE A 67 2.33 11.99 -2.85
C PHE A 67 1.51 12.73 -1.79
N GLY A 68 1.80 12.43 -0.53
CA GLY A 68 1.30 13.17 0.63
C GLY A 68 -0.04 12.70 1.17
N ALA A 69 -0.64 11.64 0.64
CA ALA A 69 -1.84 11.03 1.21
C ALA A 69 -1.52 10.27 2.50
N ASP A 70 -2.44 10.30 3.46
CA ASP A 70 -2.42 9.41 4.61
C ASP A 70 -3.44 8.28 4.42
N VAL A 71 -3.05 7.06 4.75
CA VAL A 71 -3.88 5.86 4.56
C VAL A 71 -3.92 5.07 5.85
N PHE A 72 -5.11 4.57 6.21
CA PHE A 72 -5.24 3.60 7.28
C PHE A 72 -4.80 2.22 6.79
N ASN A 73 -3.72 1.69 7.37
CA ASN A 73 -3.20 0.37 7.02
C ASN A 73 -4.05 -0.74 7.66
N SER A 74 -5.13 -1.11 6.98
CA SER A 74 -6.07 -2.13 7.43
C SER A 74 -5.43 -3.52 7.52
N THR A 75 -4.36 -3.78 6.78
CA THR A 75 -3.62 -5.04 6.85
C THR A 75 -2.86 -5.18 8.14
N LEU A 76 -2.07 -4.18 8.52
CA LEU A 76 -1.39 -4.18 9.81
C LEU A 76 -2.40 -4.29 10.95
N PHE A 77 -3.51 -3.60 10.85
CA PHE A 77 -4.56 -3.63 11.85
C PHE A 77 -5.22 -5.01 11.99
N ASN A 78 -5.67 -5.61 10.87
CA ASN A 78 -6.44 -6.85 10.90
C ASN A 78 -5.59 -8.13 10.94
N LYS A 79 -4.40 -8.12 10.31
CA LYS A 79 -3.59 -9.33 10.12
C LYS A 79 -2.38 -9.40 11.04
N VAL A 80 -1.92 -8.26 11.54
CA VAL A 80 -0.76 -8.21 12.40
C VAL A 80 -1.14 -7.89 13.85
N GLU A 81 -1.93 -6.84 14.08
CA GLU A 81 -2.32 -6.45 15.43
C GLU A 81 -3.44 -7.34 15.99
N ASN A 82 -4.55 -7.45 15.27
CA ASN A 82 -5.75 -8.15 15.70
C ASN A 82 -5.82 -9.57 15.13
N ILE A 83 -4.93 -10.44 15.62
CA ILE A 83 -4.98 -11.87 15.27
C ILE A 83 -6.08 -12.52 16.10
N SER A 84 -7.10 -13.07 15.42
CA SER A 84 -8.15 -13.84 16.09
C SER A 84 -7.62 -15.21 16.54
N SER A 85 -8.16 -15.76 17.61
CA SER A 85 -7.84 -17.10 18.09
C SER A 85 -8.07 -18.18 17.01
N ARG A 86 -9.06 -17.99 16.16
CA ARG A 86 -9.34 -18.87 15.01
C ARG A 86 -8.22 -18.81 13.95
N SER A 87 -7.63 -17.64 13.76
CA SER A 87 -6.59 -17.43 12.75
C SER A 87 -5.23 -17.99 13.19
N ILE A 88 -4.99 -18.21 14.49
CA ILE A 88 -3.70 -18.73 15.01
C ILE A 88 -3.34 -20.10 14.42
N THR A 89 -4.31 -20.87 14.01
CA THR A 89 -4.11 -22.21 13.41
C THR A 89 -3.78 -22.17 11.92
N THR A 90 -3.83 -21.00 11.29
CA THR A 90 -3.55 -20.81 9.87
C THR A 90 -2.24 -20.04 9.67
N ASN A 91 -1.76 -19.95 8.42
CA ASN A 91 -0.60 -19.15 8.11
C ASN A 91 -0.81 -17.69 8.50
N GLN A 92 0.09 -17.18 9.33
CA GLN A 92 0.07 -15.82 9.84
C GLN A 92 1.05 -14.94 9.07
N ASP A 93 0.78 -13.64 9.09
CA ASP A 93 1.73 -12.65 8.61
C ASP A 93 3.01 -12.71 9.46
N ARG A 94 4.16 -12.81 8.80
CA ARG A 94 5.47 -12.87 9.46
C ARG A 94 5.70 -11.71 10.44
N ARG A 95 5.17 -10.53 10.13
CA ARG A 95 5.27 -9.34 10.98
C ARG A 95 4.59 -9.53 12.34
N ALA A 96 3.60 -10.43 12.43
CA ALA A 96 2.93 -10.74 13.69
C ALA A 96 3.87 -11.38 14.74
N LEU A 97 4.95 -12.02 14.30
CA LEU A 97 5.94 -12.65 15.20
C LEU A 97 7.04 -11.68 15.65
N TYR A 98 7.31 -10.68 14.82
CA TYR A 98 8.35 -9.68 15.08
C TYR A 98 7.72 -8.37 15.56
N ASN A 99 8.48 -7.54 16.25
CA ASN A 99 8.04 -6.24 16.76
C ASN A 99 6.81 -6.28 17.70
N ARG A 100 6.50 -7.45 18.26
CA ARG A 100 5.41 -7.65 19.21
C ARG A 100 5.97 -7.67 20.64
N TRP A 101 5.27 -7.05 21.56
CA TRP A 101 5.65 -7.04 22.96
C TRP A 101 5.55 -8.44 23.57
N LYS A 102 6.60 -8.89 24.27
CA LYS A 102 6.70 -10.23 24.88
C LYS A 102 6.98 -10.18 26.38
N LYS A 103 7.75 -9.19 26.82
CA LYS A 103 8.15 -9.05 28.22
C LYS A 103 8.35 -7.57 28.59
N PRO A 104 8.23 -7.20 29.88
CA PRO A 104 8.51 -5.85 30.35
C PRO A 104 9.88 -5.35 29.87
N GLY A 105 9.88 -4.14 29.34
CA GLY A 105 11.07 -3.51 28.75
C GLY A 105 11.16 -3.62 27.22
N ASP A 106 10.36 -4.45 26.57
CA ASP A 106 10.37 -4.57 25.12
C ASP A 106 9.78 -3.32 24.45
N LYS A 107 10.56 -2.72 23.55
CA LYS A 107 10.06 -1.66 22.66
C LYS A 107 9.39 -2.29 21.44
N ALA A 108 8.09 -2.37 21.47
CA ALA A 108 7.30 -3.09 20.46
C ALA A 108 6.38 -2.14 19.66
N LYS A 109 6.10 -2.51 18.42
CA LYS A 109 5.10 -1.82 17.57
C LYS A 109 3.69 -2.37 17.79
N PHE A 110 3.57 -3.63 18.24
CA PHE A 110 2.31 -4.35 18.39
C PHE A 110 2.17 -4.87 19.82
N LYS A 111 0.92 -4.94 20.30
CA LYS A 111 0.60 -5.46 21.64
C LYS A 111 0.99 -6.93 21.81
N SER A 112 0.98 -7.44 23.03
CA SER A 112 1.17 -8.86 23.31
C SER A 112 0.09 -9.70 22.61
N ILE A 113 0.49 -10.84 22.04
CA ILE A 113 -0.43 -11.81 21.42
C ILE A 113 -1.37 -12.47 22.44
N SER A 114 -0.98 -12.48 23.71
CA SER A 114 -1.80 -13.03 24.79
C SER A 114 -3.00 -12.16 25.17
N LEU A 115 -3.02 -10.89 24.72
CA LEU A 115 -4.16 -10.01 24.91
C LEU A 115 -5.25 -10.37 23.87
N THR A 116 -6.31 -10.98 24.36
CA THR A 116 -7.42 -11.48 23.51
C THR A 116 -8.36 -10.39 23.03
N GLU A 117 -8.31 -9.22 23.64
CA GLU A 117 -9.17 -8.10 23.25
C GLU A 117 -8.75 -7.50 21.92
N SER A 118 -9.76 -7.15 21.11
CA SER A 118 -9.50 -6.44 19.86
C SER A 118 -8.97 -5.04 20.13
N THR A 119 -7.86 -4.70 19.53
CA THR A 119 -7.33 -3.33 19.57
C THR A 119 -8.25 -2.41 18.79
N PRO A 120 -8.65 -1.27 19.33
CA PRO A 120 -9.44 -0.29 18.61
C PRO A 120 -8.59 0.42 17.53
N MET A 121 -9.27 1.07 16.59
CA MET A 121 -8.61 1.88 15.56
C MET A 121 -7.94 3.10 16.19
N SER A 122 -6.64 3.25 15.98
CA SER A 122 -5.87 4.37 16.48
C SER A 122 -4.97 4.96 15.40
N SER A 123 -4.40 6.12 15.67
CA SER A 123 -3.48 6.79 14.73
C SER A 123 -2.22 5.97 14.43
N ARG A 124 -1.95 4.93 15.20
CA ARG A 124 -0.80 4.03 15.02
C ARG A 124 -0.82 3.31 13.67
N PHE A 125 -1.99 3.14 13.08
CA PHE A 125 -2.19 2.49 11.78
C PHE A 125 -2.38 3.47 10.62
N VAL A 126 -2.34 4.78 10.88
CA VAL A 126 -2.35 5.82 9.85
C VAL A 126 -0.93 6.07 9.40
N MET A 127 -0.69 5.90 8.11
CA MET A 127 0.64 5.96 7.50
C MET A 127 0.61 6.83 6.25
N LYS A 128 1.72 7.51 5.94
CA LYS A 128 1.88 8.22 4.68
C LYS A 128 2.10 7.26 3.53
N GLU A 129 1.28 7.39 2.50
CA GLU A 129 1.44 6.68 1.24
C GLU A 129 1.94 7.64 0.16
N ASN A 130 3.13 7.36 -0.33
CA ASN A 130 3.65 7.98 -1.55
C ASN A 130 3.94 6.85 -2.54
N TYR A 131 3.47 6.99 -3.77
CA TYR A 131 3.76 5.97 -4.78
C TYR A 131 4.04 6.54 -6.16
N LEU A 132 4.82 5.77 -6.91
CA LEU A 132 5.05 5.91 -8.34
C LEU A 132 4.72 4.58 -9.00
N SER A 133 3.84 4.59 -9.99
CA SER A 133 3.40 3.38 -10.70
C SER A 133 3.71 3.51 -12.19
N ILE A 134 4.27 2.45 -12.77
CA ILE A 134 4.40 2.30 -14.22
C ILE A 134 3.12 1.63 -14.72
N GLU A 135 2.19 2.47 -15.21
CA GLU A 135 0.85 2.03 -15.61
C GLU A 135 0.86 1.25 -16.90
N SER A 136 1.55 1.77 -17.91
CA SER A 136 1.65 1.09 -19.19
C SER A 136 2.93 1.42 -19.94
N VAL A 137 3.42 0.42 -20.63
CA VAL A 137 4.46 0.54 -21.66
C VAL A 137 3.92 -0.07 -22.95
N ARG A 138 4.07 0.65 -24.02
CA ARG A 138 3.72 0.18 -25.36
C ARG A 138 4.91 0.35 -26.29
N LEU A 139 5.19 -0.67 -27.07
CA LEU A 139 6.19 -0.65 -28.15
C LEU A 139 5.50 -1.09 -29.43
N GLY A 140 5.59 -0.29 -30.46
CA GLY A 140 5.03 -0.57 -31.77
C GLY A 140 6.06 -0.41 -32.88
N TYR A 141 5.86 -1.16 -33.95
CA TYR A 141 6.61 -1.00 -35.18
C TYR A 141 5.68 -1.08 -36.39
N GLN A 142 5.79 -0.08 -37.25
CA GLN A 142 5.09 0.00 -38.50
C GLN A 142 6.00 -0.41 -39.65
N PHE A 143 5.67 -1.51 -40.29
CA PHE A 143 6.30 -1.96 -41.50
C PHE A 143 5.63 -1.33 -42.71
N ASP A 144 6.35 -0.51 -43.43
CA ASP A 144 5.89 0.12 -44.68
C ASP A 144 6.88 -0.23 -45.81
N SER A 145 6.80 -1.47 -46.31
CA SER A 145 7.72 -1.98 -47.29
C SER A 145 7.02 -2.19 -48.65
N LYS A 146 7.74 -1.81 -49.71
CA LYS A 146 7.34 -2.09 -51.10
C LYS A 146 7.12 -3.59 -51.38
N TRP A 147 7.86 -4.44 -50.67
CA TRP A 147 7.71 -5.90 -50.73
C TRP A 147 6.38 -6.37 -50.19
N LEU A 148 5.91 -5.86 -49.06
CA LEU A 148 4.61 -6.16 -48.46
C LEU A 148 3.46 -5.82 -49.44
N LYS A 149 3.55 -4.66 -50.08
CA LYS A 149 2.57 -4.22 -51.08
C LYS A 149 2.52 -5.16 -52.30
N LYS A 150 3.70 -5.60 -52.78
CA LYS A 150 3.84 -6.43 -53.96
C LYS A 150 3.50 -7.91 -53.70
N ALA A 151 3.99 -8.48 -52.62
CA ALA A 151 3.85 -9.90 -52.30
C ALA A 151 2.51 -10.25 -51.63
N LEU A 152 2.08 -9.42 -50.66
CA LEU A 152 0.89 -9.71 -49.85
C LEU A 152 -0.27 -8.76 -50.09
N ARG A 153 -0.13 -7.76 -50.96
CA ARG A 153 -1.15 -6.71 -51.23
C ARG A 153 -1.56 -5.94 -49.96
N ILE A 154 -0.69 -5.92 -48.95
CA ILE A 154 -0.91 -5.22 -47.67
C ILE A 154 -0.19 -3.87 -47.74
N SER A 155 -0.92 -2.77 -47.44
CA SER A 155 -0.37 -1.41 -47.52
C SER A 155 0.61 -1.12 -46.40
N SER A 156 0.33 -1.57 -45.16
CA SER A 156 1.19 -1.47 -44.00
C SER A 156 0.85 -2.59 -43.02
N LEU A 157 1.85 -2.99 -42.22
CA LEU A 157 1.68 -3.94 -41.11
C LEU A 157 2.15 -3.27 -39.82
N ASN A 158 1.25 -3.18 -38.85
CA ASN A 158 1.55 -2.62 -37.53
C ASN A 158 1.60 -3.74 -36.49
N ILE A 159 2.73 -3.88 -35.84
CA ILE A 159 2.89 -4.79 -34.69
C ILE A 159 2.99 -3.95 -33.44
N ASN A 160 2.15 -4.23 -32.45
CA ASN A 160 2.14 -3.54 -31.17
C ASN A 160 2.24 -4.54 -30.02
N MET A 161 3.18 -4.30 -29.14
CA MET A 161 3.30 -4.96 -27.84
C MET A 161 2.90 -3.97 -26.75
N TYR A 162 2.17 -4.42 -25.77
CA TYR A 162 1.82 -3.58 -24.61
C TYR A 162 1.86 -4.39 -23.33
N MET A 163 2.22 -3.72 -22.25
CA MET A 163 2.21 -4.26 -20.91
C MET A 163 1.59 -3.21 -19.98
N ASN A 164 0.66 -3.64 -19.14
CA ASN A 164 -0.02 -2.77 -18.18
C ASN A 164 0.32 -3.17 -16.75
N SER A 165 0.23 -2.19 -15.83
CA SER A 165 0.48 -2.37 -14.39
C SER A 165 1.81 -3.09 -14.12
N ILE A 166 2.89 -2.52 -14.62
CA ILE A 166 4.20 -3.17 -14.68
C ILE A 166 4.85 -3.18 -13.30
N ALA A 167 4.88 -2.03 -12.63
CA ALA A 167 5.50 -1.89 -11.33
C ALA A 167 4.86 -0.76 -10.54
N ARG A 168 4.81 -0.91 -9.22
CA ARG A 168 4.43 0.13 -8.27
C ARG A 168 5.50 0.22 -7.19
N PHE A 169 6.04 1.41 -7.01
CA PHE A 169 6.96 1.74 -5.94
C PHE A 169 6.19 2.56 -4.91
N SER A 170 6.06 2.07 -3.70
CA SER A 170 5.29 2.71 -2.64
C SER A 170 6.09 2.77 -1.35
N THR A 171 5.83 3.79 -0.52
CA THR A 171 6.36 3.86 0.85
C THR A 171 5.71 2.85 1.78
N LEU A 172 4.52 2.35 1.41
CA LEU A 172 3.87 1.24 2.07
C LEU A 172 4.18 -0.05 1.31
N GLU A 173 4.45 -1.13 2.03
CA GLU A 173 4.56 -2.45 1.42
C GLU A 173 3.23 -2.82 0.76
N ASP A 174 3.29 -3.29 -0.47
CA ASP A 174 2.12 -3.83 -1.15
C ASP A 174 1.65 -5.08 -0.40
N GLU A 175 0.45 -4.97 0.15
CA GLU A 175 -0.16 -6.02 0.96
C GLU A 175 -0.77 -7.09 0.06
N ARG A 176 0.06 -8.06 -0.28
CA ARG A 176 -0.31 -9.14 -1.21
C ARG A 176 -1.42 -10.01 -0.64
N GLY A 177 -2.38 -10.37 -1.49
CA GLY A 177 -3.31 -11.46 -1.26
C GLY A 177 -4.47 -11.19 -0.31
N LEU A 178 -4.65 -9.95 0.17
CA LEU A 178 -5.74 -9.63 1.09
C LEU A 178 -7.12 -9.59 0.43
N TYR A 179 -7.17 -9.06 -0.77
CA TYR A 179 -8.43 -8.85 -1.49
C TYR A 179 -8.48 -9.62 -2.80
N TYR A 180 -7.35 -10.17 -3.25
CA TYR A 180 -7.28 -10.84 -4.53
C TYR A 180 -6.22 -11.96 -4.53
N PRO A 181 -6.61 -13.24 -4.68
CA PRO A 181 -5.68 -14.37 -4.66
C PRO A 181 -4.64 -14.32 -5.79
N PHE A 182 -4.90 -13.52 -6.83
CA PHE A 182 -4.00 -13.32 -7.96
C PHE A 182 -3.33 -11.94 -7.94
N ALA A 183 -3.32 -11.26 -6.79
CA ALA A 183 -2.56 -10.02 -6.65
C ALA A 183 -1.12 -10.27 -7.06
N ARG A 184 -0.63 -9.44 -7.99
CA ARG A 184 0.69 -9.62 -8.59
C ARG A 184 1.77 -9.62 -7.53
N SER A 185 2.62 -10.64 -7.59
CA SER A 185 3.93 -10.54 -6.98
C SER A 185 4.79 -9.69 -7.91
N ILE A 186 5.22 -8.55 -7.45
CA ILE A 186 6.32 -7.81 -8.04
C ILE A 186 7.59 -8.23 -7.34
#